data_971140e7125c54411c2a3ea09495ed1b
#
_entry.id   971140e7125c54411c2a3ea09495ed1b
#
_cell.length_a   1.000
_cell.length_b   1.000
_cell.length_c   1.000
_cell.angle_alpha   90.00
_cell.angle_beta   90.00
_cell.angle_gamma   90.00
#
_symmetry.space_group_name_H-M   'P 1'
#
loop_
_entity.id
_entity.type
_entity.pdbx_description
1 polymer ?
#
loop_
_entity_poly.entity_id
_entity_poly.type
_entity_poly.pdbx_seq_one_letter_code
_entity_poly.pdbx_strand_id
1 'polypeptide(L)'
;MSSLVEVFSTGGGTQSCAISCLIIEGKLPRPDYVVIADTGREMPTTWQYLDAVVRPAFKEIGLEVHRISKEEYAAPWGRDIFATSGHLMIPAFTTQNGEISKLSAFCSSAWKAEVCDRWFAKTLGITRSQRRYWIGFSLDEPKRWGRMIDGKEFKSGLIRLPLVHDIPTRRHEAIRIVEKHGWPKPPRSRCFDCPNQSDFEWAEVQSDYPKNFQQAIERDETMRLRDTHAFLHQSAKPLRDVDLKQPDDLFSAGCPSGECFL
;
A
#
# COMPACT_ATOMS: atom_id res chain seq x y z
N MET A 1 -7.67 22.24 24.37
CA MET A 1 -7.93 21.30 23.25
C MET A 1 -7.15 20.04 23.53
N SER A 2 -7.78 18.85 23.57
CA SER A 2 -7.07 17.59 23.70
C SER A 2 -6.12 17.44 22.50
N SER A 3 -4.88 17.00 22.76
CA SER A 3 -3.92 16.69 21.68
C SER A 3 -4.48 15.57 20.79
N LEU A 4 -4.27 15.69 19.47
CA LEU A 4 -4.62 14.61 18.55
C LEU A 4 -3.76 13.37 18.85
N VAL A 5 -4.35 12.19 18.69
CA VAL A 5 -3.63 10.91 18.74
C VAL A 5 -2.82 10.78 17.44
N GLU A 6 -1.51 10.65 17.56
CA GLU A 6 -0.58 10.54 16.44
C GLU A 6 -0.48 9.09 15.97
N VAL A 7 -0.86 8.82 14.73
CA VAL A 7 -0.92 7.46 14.17
C VAL A 7 -0.02 7.34 12.95
N PHE A 8 1.03 6.56 13.06
CA PHE A 8 1.84 6.21 11.90
C PHE A 8 1.23 5.01 11.16
N SER A 9 0.67 5.29 9.96
CA SER A 9 0.14 4.25 9.07
C SER A 9 1.27 3.74 8.16
N THR A 10 1.87 2.62 8.55
CA THR A 10 2.95 2.01 7.76
C THR A 10 2.40 1.11 6.67
N GLY A 11 3.06 1.11 5.52
CA GLY A 11 2.81 0.12 4.45
C GLY A 11 3.90 -0.96 4.38
N GLY A 12 4.91 -0.91 5.24
CA GLY A 12 6.05 -1.84 5.22
C GLY A 12 7.00 -1.67 4.03
N GLY A 13 6.85 -0.61 3.23
CA GLY A 13 7.71 -0.32 2.08
C GLY A 13 8.76 0.75 2.38
N THR A 14 9.51 1.15 1.36
CA THR A 14 10.67 2.05 1.44
C THR A 14 10.41 3.33 2.26
N GLN A 15 9.36 4.08 1.94
CA GLN A 15 9.07 5.35 2.63
C GLN A 15 8.69 5.11 4.09
N SER A 16 7.90 4.06 4.36
CA SER A 16 7.53 3.70 5.73
C SER A 16 8.72 3.26 6.56
N CYS A 17 9.65 2.51 5.98
CA CYS A 17 10.88 2.09 6.67
C CYS A 17 11.78 3.29 6.97
N ALA A 18 11.90 4.27 6.05
CA ALA A 18 12.63 5.50 6.31
C ALA A 18 12.01 6.31 7.47
N ILE A 19 10.66 6.44 7.50
CA ILE A 19 9.97 7.08 8.62
C ILE A 19 10.24 6.32 9.92
N SER A 20 10.24 4.99 9.90
CA SER A 20 10.54 4.15 11.07
C SER A 20 11.95 4.45 11.61
N CYS A 21 12.97 4.49 10.74
CA CYS A 21 14.33 4.85 11.14
C CYS A 21 14.40 6.26 11.75
N LEU A 22 13.72 7.23 11.14
CA LEU A 22 13.70 8.61 11.62
C LEU A 22 13.00 8.76 12.98
N ILE A 23 11.98 7.94 13.27
CA ILE A 23 11.34 7.86 14.58
C ILE A 23 12.32 7.28 15.61
N ILE A 24 12.96 6.16 15.29
CA ILE A 24 13.91 5.48 16.19
C ILE A 24 15.11 6.37 16.51
N GLU A 25 15.60 7.14 15.54
CA GLU A 25 16.69 8.10 15.69
C GLU A 25 16.27 9.40 16.41
N GLY A 26 15.00 9.56 16.76
CA GLY A 26 14.48 10.77 17.38
C GLY A 26 14.42 12.02 16.46
N LYS A 27 14.58 11.82 15.15
CA LYS A 27 14.47 12.89 14.13
C LYS A 27 13.01 13.23 13.78
N LEU A 28 12.12 12.28 13.98
CA LEU A 28 10.67 12.48 13.99
C LEU A 28 10.15 12.17 15.39
N PRO A 29 9.07 12.83 15.83
CA PRO A 29 8.47 12.53 17.13
C PRO A 29 7.96 11.09 17.17
N ARG A 30 7.78 10.58 18.38
CA ARG A 30 7.19 9.26 18.59
C ARG A 30 5.68 9.33 18.36
N PRO A 31 5.09 8.48 17.49
CA PRO A 31 3.65 8.36 17.38
C PRO A 31 3.07 7.62 18.59
N ASP A 32 1.76 7.80 18.84
CA ASP A 32 1.04 7.03 19.85
C ASP A 32 0.78 5.60 19.39
N TYR A 33 0.50 5.42 18.08
CA TYR A 33 0.22 4.12 17.47
C TYR A 33 0.97 3.96 16.14
N VAL A 34 1.41 2.72 15.88
CA VAL A 34 1.89 2.30 14.56
C VAL A 34 0.95 1.20 14.05
N VAL A 35 0.34 1.42 12.89
CA VAL A 35 -0.66 0.49 12.34
C VAL A 35 -0.33 0.08 10.90
N ILE A 36 -0.67 -1.16 10.54
CA ILE A 36 -0.66 -1.65 9.17
C ILE A 36 -1.95 -2.41 8.90
N ALA A 37 -2.65 -2.06 7.82
CA ALA A 37 -3.79 -2.83 7.37
C ALA A 37 -3.33 -4.09 6.63
N ASP A 38 -3.78 -5.24 7.10
CA ASP A 38 -3.58 -6.52 6.44
C ASP A 38 -4.77 -6.81 5.52
N THR A 39 -4.51 -6.73 4.23
CA THR A 39 -5.51 -7.05 3.20
C THR A 39 -5.61 -8.54 2.90
N GLY A 40 -4.74 -9.38 3.50
CA GLY A 40 -4.55 -10.78 3.18
C GLY A 40 -3.84 -11.01 1.84
N ARG A 41 -3.26 -9.95 1.23
CA ARG A 41 -2.72 -9.97 -0.13
C ARG A 41 -1.36 -9.30 -0.28
N GLU A 42 -0.81 -8.79 0.80
CA GLU A 42 0.53 -8.20 0.76
C GLU A 42 1.56 -9.25 0.37
N MET A 43 2.59 -8.84 -0.38
CA MET A 43 3.72 -9.71 -0.70
C MET A 43 4.33 -10.32 0.57
N PRO A 44 4.72 -11.61 0.57
CA PRO A 44 5.38 -12.24 1.71
C PRO A 44 6.61 -11.48 2.20
N THR A 45 7.39 -10.89 1.29
CA THR A 45 8.56 -10.05 1.63
C THR A 45 8.23 -8.87 2.52
N THR A 46 7.03 -8.28 2.39
CA THR A 46 6.58 -7.18 3.26
C THR A 46 6.47 -7.65 4.71
N TRP A 47 5.85 -8.80 4.94
CA TRP A 47 5.70 -9.38 6.29
C TRP A 47 7.02 -9.83 6.86
N GLN A 48 7.84 -10.53 6.07
CA GLN A 48 9.19 -10.96 6.48
C GLN A 48 10.03 -9.78 6.95
N TYR A 49 10.04 -8.68 6.19
CA TYR A 49 10.79 -7.49 6.57
C TYR A 49 10.23 -6.81 7.83
N LEU A 50 8.92 -6.68 7.93
CA LEU A 50 8.29 -6.12 9.12
C LEU A 50 8.60 -6.94 10.37
N ASP A 51 8.50 -8.26 10.29
CA ASP A 51 8.69 -9.16 11.43
C ASP A 51 10.16 -9.30 11.83
N ALA A 52 11.08 -9.31 10.87
CA ALA A 52 12.51 -9.47 11.14
C ALA A 52 13.22 -8.15 11.50
N VAL A 53 12.75 -7.00 11.02
CA VAL A 53 13.47 -5.73 11.12
C VAL A 53 12.68 -4.67 11.89
N VAL A 54 11.49 -4.33 11.41
CA VAL A 54 10.78 -3.13 11.92
C VAL A 54 10.17 -3.36 13.29
N ARG A 55 9.48 -4.49 13.50
CA ARG A 55 8.80 -4.80 14.76
C ARG A 55 9.75 -4.93 15.94
N PRO A 56 10.89 -5.67 15.83
CA PRO A 56 11.87 -5.74 16.90
C PRO A 56 12.40 -4.35 17.29
N ALA A 57 12.78 -3.54 16.30
CA ALA A 57 13.33 -2.22 16.56
C ALA A 57 12.30 -1.25 17.19
N PHE A 58 11.05 -1.28 16.76
CA PHE A 58 10.00 -0.50 17.44
C PHE A 58 9.72 -0.99 18.87
N LYS A 59 9.78 -2.30 19.10
CA LYS A 59 9.61 -2.86 20.44
C LYS A 59 10.68 -2.36 21.43
N GLU A 60 11.94 -2.20 20.97
CA GLU A 60 13.03 -1.66 21.79
C GLU A 60 12.75 -0.23 22.29
N ILE A 61 12.03 0.57 21.53
CA ILE A 61 11.59 1.91 21.92
C ILE A 61 10.16 1.93 22.53
N GLY A 62 9.60 0.75 22.84
CA GLY A 62 8.29 0.59 23.48
C GLY A 62 7.10 0.92 22.55
N LEU A 63 7.25 0.79 21.24
CA LEU A 63 6.16 0.90 20.25
C LEU A 63 5.77 -0.48 19.73
N GLU A 64 4.47 -0.68 19.55
CA GLU A 64 3.92 -1.89 18.92
C GLU A 64 3.42 -1.58 17.51
N VAL A 65 3.67 -2.50 16.57
CA VAL A 65 3.09 -2.44 15.22
C VAL A 65 1.83 -3.28 15.18
N HIS A 66 0.67 -2.64 15.20
CA HIS A 66 -0.64 -3.30 15.15
C HIS A 66 -0.97 -3.72 13.72
N ARG A 67 -1.10 -5.04 13.51
CA ARG A 67 -1.58 -5.63 12.25
C ARG A 67 -3.09 -5.74 12.30
N ILE A 68 -3.79 -4.98 11.46
CA ILE A 68 -5.24 -4.84 11.47
C ILE A 68 -5.84 -5.60 10.28
N SER A 69 -6.60 -6.64 10.57
CA SER A 69 -7.17 -7.52 9.55
C SER A 69 -8.32 -6.85 8.79
N LYS A 70 -8.23 -6.87 7.47
CA LYS A 70 -9.35 -6.51 6.58
C LYS A 70 -10.56 -7.45 6.80
N GLU A 71 -10.31 -8.73 7.00
CA GLU A 71 -11.36 -9.73 7.23
C GLU A 71 -12.27 -9.34 8.41
N GLU A 72 -11.68 -8.79 9.47
CA GLU A 72 -12.38 -8.43 10.70
C GLU A 72 -13.03 -7.05 10.63
N TYR A 73 -12.35 -6.07 10.03
CA TYR A 73 -12.74 -4.66 10.13
C TYR A 73 -13.27 -4.05 8.83
N ALA A 74 -13.20 -4.72 7.66
CA ALA A 74 -13.76 -4.17 6.44
C ALA A 74 -15.30 -4.01 6.52
N ALA A 75 -15.79 -2.96 5.90
CA ALA A 75 -17.22 -2.77 5.74
C ALA A 75 -17.82 -3.89 4.89
N PRO A 76 -19.04 -4.39 5.19
CA PRO A 76 -19.68 -5.43 4.40
C PRO A 76 -19.81 -5.08 2.92
N TRP A 77 -20.05 -3.80 2.59
CA TRP A 77 -20.25 -3.32 1.23
C TRP A 77 -19.02 -3.47 0.32
N GLY A 78 -17.83 -3.44 0.87
CA GLY A 78 -16.57 -3.45 0.12
C GLY A 78 -15.57 -4.49 0.63
N ARG A 79 -16.05 -5.55 1.30
CA ARG A 79 -15.17 -6.61 1.83
C ARG A 79 -14.55 -7.44 0.71
N ASP A 80 -15.33 -7.76 -0.31
CA ASP A 80 -14.91 -8.61 -1.43
C ASP A 80 -14.32 -7.79 -2.58
N ILE A 81 -13.85 -8.49 -3.61
CA ILE A 81 -13.28 -7.89 -4.81
C ILE A 81 -14.33 -7.05 -5.57
N PHE A 82 -15.60 -7.41 -5.45
CA PHE A 82 -16.72 -6.59 -5.91
C PHE A 82 -17.46 -6.01 -4.72
N ALA A 83 -17.73 -4.72 -4.76
CA ALA A 83 -18.63 -4.07 -3.82
C ALA A 83 -20.04 -4.63 -3.97
N THR A 84 -20.90 -4.46 -2.95
CA THR A 84 -22.31 -4.83 -3.02
C THR A 84 -23.06 -4.10 -4.14
N SER A 85 -22.57 -2.92 -4.55
CA SER A 85 -23.06 -2.16 -5.70
C SER A 85 -22.63 -2.71 -7.06
N GLY A 86 -21.79 -3.77 -7.09
CA GLY A 86 -21.24 -4.38 -8.30
C GLY A 86 -19.92 -3.76 -8.80
N HIS A 87 -19.47 -2.64 -8.22
CA HIS A 87 -18.19 -2.04 -8.61
C HIS A 87 -17.00 -2.90 -8.21
N LEU A 88 -16.00 -2.98 -9.11
CA LEU A 88 -14.73 -3.62 -8.82
C LEU A 88 -13.90 -2.74 -7.89
N MET A 89 -13.37 -3.34 -6.82
CA MET A 89 -12.64 -2.61 -5.77
C MET A 89 -11.18 -2.32 -6.10
N ILE A 90 -10.59 -3.04 -7.05
CA ILE A 90 -9.18 -2.95 -7.44
C ILE A 90 -9.02 -2.24 -8.79
N PRO A 91 -7.84 -1.65 -9.10
CA PRO A 91 -7.61 -0.87 -10.31
C PRO A 91 -7.37 -1.77 -11.55
N ALA A 92 -8.30 -2.66 -11.86
CA ALA A 92 -8.18 -3.57 -13.00
C ALA A 92 -8.14 -2.81 -14.34
N PHE A 93 -7.67 -3.47 -15.38
CA PHE A 93 -7.75 -3.00 -16.76
C PHE A 93 -9.05 -3.48 -17.39
N THR A 94 -9.60 -2.69 -18.29
CA THR A 94 -10.86 -3.04 -18.99
C THR A 94 -10.79 -2.75 -20.48
N THR A 95 -11.51 -3.56 -21.25
CA THR A 95 -11.71 -3.39 -22.69
C THR A 95 -13.16 -2.99 -23.04
N GLN A 96 -13.95 -2.60 -22.06
CA GLN A 96 -15.39 -2.34 -22.23
C GLN A 96 -15.71 -1.31 -23.32
N ASN A 97 -14.83 -0.34 -23.57
CA ASN A 97 -15.00 0.69 -24.58
C ASN A 97 -14.22 0.43 -25.88
N GLY A 98 -13.76 -0.82 -26.11
CA GLY A 98 -12.98 -1.19 -27.29
C GLY A 98 -11.48 -0.87 -27.19
N GLU A 99 -11.08 -0.04 -26.21
CA GLU A 99 -9.67 0.28 -25.91
C GLU A 99 -9.34 -0.16 -24.50
N ILE A 100 -8.04 -0.46 -24.27
CA ILE A 100 -7.58 -0.80 -22.92
C ILE A 100 -7.54 0.48 -22.07
N SER A 101 -8.32 0.48 -21.01
CA SER A 101 -8.35 1.56 -20.03
C SER A 101 -8.27 1.00 -18.60
N LYS A 102 -8.11 1.87 -17.62
CA LYS A 102 -7.95 1.48 -16.22
C LYS A 102 -9.16 1.88 -15.39
N LEU A 103 -9.67 0.95 -14.61
CA LEU A 103 -10.76 1.20 -13.67
C LEU A 103 -10.27 1.95 -12.43
N SER A 104 -11.18 2.71 -11.81
CA SER A 104 -10.92 3.38 -10.54
C SER A 104 -10.68 2.37 -9.42
N ALA A 105 -9.76 2.68 -8.51
CA ALA A 105 -9.42 1.84 -7.38
C ALA A 105 -10.05 2.34 -6.09
N PHE A 106 -10.67 1.45 -5.33
CA PHE A 106 -11.24 1.72 -4.01
C PHE A 106 -10.54 0.92 -2.89
N CYS A 107 -9.68 -0.05 -3.23
CA CYS A 107 -9.00 -0.91 -2.27
C CYS A 107 -8.17 -0.14 -1.24
N SER A 108 -7.55 0.97 -1.61
CA SER A 108 -6.73 1.76 -0.69
C SER A 108 -7.58 2.44 0.40
N SER A 109 -8.73 2.97 0.05
CA SER A 109 -9.66 3.57 1.01
C SER A 109 -10.40 2.51 1.81
N ALA A 110 -11.05 1.55 1.15
CA ALA A 110 -11.93 0.59 1.81
C ALA A 110 -11.19 -0.51 2.59
N TRP A 111 -10.04 -0.98 2.07
CA TRP A 111 -9.31 -2.12 2.67
C TRP A 111 -8.14 -1.71 3.54
N LYS A 112 -7.74 -0.44 3.51
CA LYS A 112 -6.64 0.07 4.36
C LYS A 112 -7.13 1.19 5.27
N ALA A 113 -7.53 2.33 4.75
CA ALA A 113 -7.90 3.48 5.58
C ALA A 113 -9.13 3.20 6.46
N GLU A 114 -10.25 2.76 5.87
CA GLU A 114 -11.47 2.46 6.62
C GLU A 114 -11.32 1.28 7.60
N VAL A 115 -10.51 0.28 7.26
CA VAL A 115 -10.18 -0.85 8.13
C VAL A 115 -9.49 -0.36 9.40
N CYS A 116 -8.49 0.49 9.27
CA CYS A 116 -7.83 1.11 10.41
C CYS A 116 -8.79 2.02 11.21
N ASP A 117 -9.61 2.83 10.52
CA ASP A 117 -10.58 3.70 11.17
C ASP A 117 -11.60 2.92 12.01
N ARG A 118 -12.09 1.79 11.50
CA ARG A 118 -13.02 0.93 12.21
C ARG A 118 -12.37 0.23 13.41
N TRP A 119 -11.12 -0.20 13.27
CA TRP A 119 -10.36 -0.76 14.38
C TRP A 119 -10.23 0.25 15.52
N PHE A 120 -9.78 1.46 15.25
CA PHE A 120 -9.66 2.51 16.26
C PHE A 120 -11.00 2.80 16.95
N ALA A 121 -12.07 2.94 16.16
CA ALA A 121 -13.39 3.25 16.71
C ALA A 121 -13.94 2.10 17.57
N LYS A 122 -13.82 0.84 17.11
CA LYS A 122 -14.36 -0.32 17.81
C LYS A 122 -13.54 -0.77 18.99
N THR A 123 -12.20 -0.73 18.87
CA THR A 123 -11.29 -1.31 19.87
C THR A 123 -10.87 -0.28 20.92
N LEU A 124 -10.68 0.98 20.51
CA LEU A 124 -10.13 2.01 21.38
C LEU A 124 -11.10 3.18 21.65
N GLY A 125 -12.26 3.21 20.99
CA GLY A 125 -13.22 4.31 21.11
C GLY A 125 -12.73 5.64 20.52
N ILE A 126 -11.65 5.62 19.72
CA ILE A 126 -11.04 6.82 19.15
C ILE A 126 -11.62 7.09 17.76
N THR A 127 -12.27 8.23 17.59
CA THR A 127 -12.90 8.63 16.32
C THR A 127 -11.90 9.20 15.32
N ARG A 128 -12.28 9.32 14.03
CA ARG A 128 -11.41 9.86 12.97
C ARG A 128 -10.95 11.29 13.26
N SER A 129 -11.78 12.13 13.81
CA SER A 129 -11.47 13.53 14.14
C SER A 129 -10.51 13.72 15.31
N GLN A 130 -10.27 12.68 16.09
CA GLN A 130 -9.34 12.70 17.23
C GLN A 130 -7.92 12.22 16.85
N ARG A 131 -7.68 11.84 15.61
CA ARG A 131 -6.43 11.24 15.15
C ARG A 131 -5.78 12.03 14.03
N ARG A 132 -4.44 12.05 14.04
CA ARG A 132 -3.63 12.51 12.91
C ARG A 132 -2.88 11.33 12.33
N TYR A 133 -3.17 11.00 11.08
CA TYR A 133 -2.46 9.96 10.35
C TYR A 133 -1.18 10.48 9.69
N TRP A 134 -0.10 9.75 9.86
CA TRP A 134 1.13 9.97 9.12
C TRP A 134 1.18 9.05 7.92
N ILE A 135 1.39 9.62 6.75
CA ILE A 135 1.39 8.90 5.49
C ILE A 135 2.75 9.07 4.81
N GLY A 136 3.35 7.96 4.44
CA GLY A 136 4.68 7.89 3.86
C GLY A 136 4.68 8.15 2.35
N PHE A 137 4.35 9.36 1.91
CA PHE A 137 4.65 9.81 0.56
C PHE A 137 6.04 10.44 0.51
N SER A 138 6.76 10.23 -0.62
CA SER A 138 8.01 10.91 -0.93
C SER A 138 7.78 12.07 -1.90
N LEU A 139 8.79 12.95 -2.06
CA LEU A 139 8.72 14.06 -3.01
C LEU A 139 8.51 13.63 -4.46
N ASP A 140 8.88 12.39 -4.80
CA ASP A 140 8.70 11.81 -6.14
C ASP A 140 7.26 11.45 -6.49
N GLU A 141 6.31 11.65 -5.57
CA GLU A 141 4.91 11.30 -5.74
C GLU A 141 3.98 12.53 -5.73
N PRO A 142 4.28 13.60 -6.50
CA PRO A 142 3.57 14.89 -6.39
C PRO A 142 2.09 14.80 -6.71
N LYS A 143 1.68 13.92 -7.64
CA LYS A 143 0.27 13.71 -7.95
C LYS A 143 -0.50 13.09 -6.77
N ARG A 144 0.15 12.28 -5.93
CA ARG A 144 -0.48 11.61 -4.76
C ARG A 144 -0.60 12.55 -3.58
N TRP A 145 0.52 13.13 -3.14
CA TRP A 145 0.48 14.04 -1.99
C TRP A 145 -0.21 15.37 -2.33
N GLY A 146 -0.12 15.85 -3.60
CA GLY A 146 -0.84 17.05 -4.05
C GLY A 146 -2.36 16.91 -3.87
N ARG A 147 -2.96 15.79 -4.31
CA ARG A 147 -4.40 15.55 -4.05
C ARG A 147 -4.74 15.47 -2.56
N MET A 148 -3.82 14.94 -1.75
CA MET A 148 -4.05 14.81 -0.32
C MET A 148 -4.04 16.15 0.39
N ILE A 149 -3.12 17.06 0.06
CA ILE A 149 -3.06 18.39 0.68
C ILE A 149 -4.27 19.27 0.33
N ASP A 150 -4.90 19.03 -0.81
CA ASP A 150 -6.16 19.70 -1.19
C ASP A 150 -7.37 19.19 -0.41
N GLY A 151 -7.27 18.02 0.21
CA GLY A 151 -8.32 17.37 0.96
C GLY A 151 -8.64 18.07 2.28
N LYS A 152 -9.91 17.93 2.74
CA LYS A 152 -10.37 18.51 4.01
C LYS A 152 -9.58 18.03 5.21
N GLU A 153 -9.23 16.75 5.24
CA GLU A 153 -8.50 16.14 6.37
C GLU A 153 -7.11 16.73 6.56
N PHE A 154 -6.38 16.97 5.46
CA PHE A 154 -5.09 17.64 5.55
C PHE A 154 -5.25 19.09 6.02
N LYS A 155 -6.18 19.85 5.44
CA LYS A 155 -6.50 21.23 5.82
C LYS A 155 -6.96 21.35 7.28
N SER A 156 -7.56 20.30 7.83
CA SER A 156 -7.96 20.23 9.25
C SER A 156 -6.84 19.67 10.16
N GLY A 157 -5.63 19.46 9.64
CA GLY A 157 -4.50 18.95 10.43
C GLY A 157 -4.60 17.47 10.85
N LEU A 158 -5.49 16.69 10.20
CA LEU A 158 -5.68 15.26 10.51
C LEU A 158 -4.77 14.34 9.69
N ILE A 159 -3.96 14.90 8.80
CA ILE A 159 -2.95 14.19 8.01
C ILE A 159 -1.61 14.88 8.18
N ARG A 160 -0.55 14.10 8.34
CA ARG A 160 0.85 14.52 8.34
C ARG A 160 1.59 13.77 7.25
N LEU A 161 2.45 14.45 6.52
CA LEU A 161 3.28 13.90 5.46
C LEU A 161 4.77 14.08 5.83
N PRO A 162 5.35 13.17 6.65
CA PRO A 162 6.68 13.40 7.24
C PRO A 162 7.79 13.59 6.21
N LEU A 163 7.79 12.83 5.10
CA LEU A 163 8.80 12.91 4.05
C LEU A 163 8.50 13.97 2.98
N VAL A 164 7.45 14.78 3.16
CA VAL A 164 7.14 15.92 2.29
C VAL A 164 7.35 17.23 3.03
N HIS A 165 6.91 17.33 4.29
CA HIS A 165 6.90 18.59 5.04
C HIS A 165 7.91 18.64 6.18
N ASP A 166 8.12 17.54 6.92
CA ASP A 166 9.03 17.58 8.08
C ASP A 166 10.51 17.37 7.65
N ILE A 167 10.75 16.31 6.86
CA ILE A 167 12.07 15.95 6.34
C ILE A 167 11.90 15.63 4.84
N PRO A 168 11.88 16.67 3.98
CA PRO A 168 11.65 16.49 2.54
C PRO A 168 12.61 15.45 1.95
N THR A 169 12.06 14.35 1.42
CA THR A 169 12.86 13.18 1.08
C THR A 169 12.32 12.56 -0.23
N ARG A 170 13.21 12.27 -1.16
CA ARG A 170 12.94 11.50 -2.37
C ARG A 170 13.07 10.00 -2.09
N ARG A 171 12.54 9.17 -2.97
CA ARG A 171 12.56 7.72 -2.78
C ARG A 171 13.98 7.14 -2.63
N HIS A 172 14.93 7.57 -3.44
CA HIS A 172 16.33 7.12 -3.34
C HIS A 172 16.99 7.58 -2.04
N GLU A 173 16.61 8.73 -1.50
CA GLU A 173 17.08 9.23 -0.21
C GLU A 173 16.46 8.43 0.93
N ALA A 174 15.19 8.05 0.81
CA ALA A 174 14.53 7.16 1.76
C ALA A 174 15.25 5.79 1.86
N ILE A 175 15.71 5.23 0.73
CA ILE A 175 16.55 4.01 0.74
C ILE A 175 17.85 4.26 1.51
N ARG A 176 18.53 5.38 1.24
CA ARG A 176 19.79 5.73 1.94
C ARG A 176 19.60 5.95 3.45
N ILE A 177 18.45 6.50 3.88
CA ILE A 177 18.12 6.65 5.31
C ILE A 177 18.10 5.25 5.96
N VAL A 178 17.42 4.30 5.34
CA VAL A 178 17.30 2.93 5.86
C VAL A 178 18.66 2.22 5.89
N GLU A 179 19.44 2.32 4.81
CA GLU A 179 20.78 1.71 4.73
C GLU A 179 21.74 2.32 5.75
N LYS A 180 21.73 3.66 5.94
CA LYS A 180 22.53 4.35 6.96
C LYS A 180 22.16 3.97 8.39
N HIS A 181 20.88 3.63 8.62
CA HIS A 181 20.41 3.12 9.91
C HIS A 181 20.90 1.69 10.18
N GLY A 182 21.51 1.02 9.19
CA GLY A 182 22.02 -0.35 9.30
C GLY A 182 20.98 -1.41 8.95
N TRP A 183 19.82 -1.04 8.41
CA TRP A 183 18.81 -1.98 7.98
C TRP A 183 19.03 -2.44 6.53
N PRO A 184 18.67 -3.68 6.18
CA PRO A 184 18.70 -4.13 4.80
C PRO A 184 17.74 -3.29 3.94
N LYS A 185 17.99 -3.28 2.62
CA LYS A 185 17.13 -2.57 1.66
C LYS A 185 15.66 -3.01 1.83
N PRO A 186 14.73 -2.09 2.06
CA PRO A 186 13.34 -2.41 2.28
C PRO A 186 12.67 -2.89 0.99
N PRO A 187 11.69 -3.81 1.10
CA PRO A 187 10.92 -4.27 -0.05
C PRO A 187 10.02 -3.15 -0.58
N ARG A 188 9.57 -3.32 -1.83
CA ARG A 188 8.43 -2.55 -2.32
C ARG A 188 7.14 -3.16 -1.75
N SER A 189 6.40 -2.37 -0.96
CA SER A 189 5.09 -2.79 -0.46
C SER A 189 4.07 -2.80 -1.59
N ARG A 190 3.50 -3.96 -1.87
CA ARG A 190 2.43 -4.18 -2.84
C ARG A 190 1.64 -5.44 -2.50
N CYS A 191 0.44 -5.56 -3.05
CA CYS A 191 -0.28 -6.83 -3.08
C CYS A 191 0.30 -7.72 -4.19
N PHE A 192 0.35 -9.03 -3.99
CA PHE A 192 0.88 -9.97 -5.00
C PHE A 192 0.00 -10.04 -6.26
N ASP A 193 -1.26 -9.65 -6.17
CA ASP A 193 -2.23 -9.59 -7.25
C ASP A 193 -2.64 -8.17 -7.64
N CYS A 194 -1.79 -7.19 -7.37
CA CYS A 194 -2.07 -5.79 -7.70
C CYS A 194 -1.98 -5.56 -9.22
N PRO A 195 -3.01 -5.02 -9.88
CA PRO A 195 -2.93 -4.69 -11.31
C PRO A 195 -1.88 -3.62 -11.65
N ASN A 196 -1.40 -2.87 -10.65
CA ASN A 196 -0.35 -1.86 -10.81
C ASN A 196 1.08 -2.43 -10.81
N GLN A 197 1.24 -3.70 -11.13
CA GLN A 197 2.54 -4.35 -11.27
C GLN A 197 3.05 -4.21 -12.69
N SER A 198 4.38 -4.05 -12.85
CA SER A 198 5.06 -4.21 -14.13
C SER A 198 5.18 -5.69 -14.50
N ASP A 199 5.50 -5.98 -15.76
CA ASP A 199 5.73 -7.36 -16.22
C ASP A 199 6.87 -8.03 -15.43
N PHE A 200 7.92 -7.26 -15.09
CA PHE A 200 9.00 -7.73 -14.23
C PHE A 200 8.50 -8.16 -12.84
N GLU A 201 7.62 -7.36 -12.22
CA GLU A 201 7.06 -7.68 -10.90
C GLU A 201 6.09 -8.86 -10.96
N TRP A 202 5.34 -9.03 -12.05
CA TRP A 202 4.53 -10.22 -12.28
C TRP A 202 5.39 -11.46 -12.47
N ALA A 203 6.51 -11.36 -13.21
CA ALA A 203 7.48 -12.45 -13.38
C ALA A 203 8.13 -12.83 -12.04
N GLU A 204 8.47 -11.87 -11.18
CA GLU A 204 8.94 -12.11 -9.81
C GLU A 204 7.90 -12.90 -8.99
N VAL A 205 6.63 -12.50 -9.06
CA VAL A 205 5.57 -13.24 -8.33
C VAL A 205 5.42 -14.66 -8.89
N GLN A 206 5.52 -14.82 -10.21
CA GLN A 206 5.42 -16.14 -10.85
C GLN A 206 6.58 -17.06 -10.45
N SER A 207 7.83 -16.57 -10.46
CA SER A 207 9.04 -17.37 -10.18
C SER A 207 9.22 -17.65 -8.70
N ASP A 208 9.14 -16.60 -7.87
CA ASP A 208 9.57 -16.67 -6.47
C ASP A 208 8.41 -17.00 -5.53
N TYR A 209 7.17 -16.71 -5.96
CA TYR A 209 5.94 -16.91 -5.17
C TYR A 209 4.85 -17.64 -5.96
N PRO A 210 5.09 -18.86 -6.50
CA PRO A 210 4.16 -19.53 -7.43
C PRO A 210 2.78 -19.78 -6.83
N LYS A 211 2.67 -19.98 -5.52
CA LYS A 211 1.36 -20.10 -4.84
C LYS A 211 0.57 -18.79 -4.87
N ASN A 212 1.24 -17.67 -4.67
CA ASN A 212 0.60 -16.35 -4.75
C ASN A 212 0.23 -16.00 -6.20
N PHE A 213 1.06 -16.39 -7.17
CA PHE A 213 0.74 -16.21 -8.58
C PHE A 213 -0.49 -17.02 -8.99
N GLN A 214 -0.60 -18.27 -8.52
CA GLN A 214 -1.79 -19.10 -8.75
C GLN A 214 -3.04 -18.45 -8.14
N GLN A 215 -2.95 -17.88 -6.93
CA GLN A 215 -4.06 -17.14 -6.33
C GLN A 215 -4.43 -15.86 -7.13
N ALA A 216 -3.45 -15.21 -7.74
CA ALA A 216 -3.70 -14.08 -8.63
C ALA A 216 -4.44 -14.52 -9.90
N ILE A 217 -4.08 -15.66 -10.51
CA ILE A 217 -4.80 -16.24 -11.64
C ILE A 217 -6.25 -16.55 -11.25
N GLU A 218 -6.48 -17.23 -10.13
CA GLU A 218 -7.83 -17.57 -9.65
C GLU A 218 -8.69 -16.30 -9.42
N ARG A 219 -8.07 -15.23 -8.95
CA ARG A 219 -8.76 -13.94 -8.79
C ARG A 219 -9.10 -13.31 -10.15
N ASP A 220 -8.17 -13.32 -11.11
CA ASP A 220 -8.41 -12.82 -12.45
C ASP A 220 -9.57 -13.56 -13.11
N GLU A 221 -9.63 -14.88 -12.95
CA GLU A 221 -10.72 -15.70 -13.46
C GLU A 221 -12.04 -15.42 -12.77
N THR A 222 -12.05 -15.36 -11.42
CA THR A 222 -13.24 -15.02 -10.64
C THR A 222 -13.78 -13.65 -11.03
N MET A 223 -12.89 -12.68 -11.25
CA MET A 223 -13.26 -11.35 -11.71
C MET A 223 -13.92 -11.40 -13.09
N ARG A 224 -13.32 -12.13 -14.04
CA ARG A 224 -13.83 -12.27 -15.42
C ARG A 224 -15.12 -13.07 -15.52
N LEU A 225 -15.46 -13.93 -14.55
CA LEU A 225 -16.79 -14.57 -14.48
C LEU A 225 -17.93 -13.55 -14.29
N ARG A 226 -17.66 -12.40 -13.66
CA ARG A 226 -18.66 -11.34 -13.43
C ARG A 226 -18.53 -10.19 -14.41
N ASP A 227 -17.31 -9.88 -14.85
CA ASP A 227 -17.01 -8.84 -15.83
C ASP A 227 -15.97 -9.38 -16.82
N THR A 228 -16.45 -9.86 -17.97
CA THR A 228 -15.61 -10.47 -19.02
C THR A 228 -14.60 -9.49 -19.65
N HIS A 229 -14.78 -8.19 -19.41
CA HIS A 229 -13.90 -7.14 -19.91
C HIS A 229 -12.85 -6.68 -18.88
N ALA A 230 -12.84 -7.23 -17.66
CA ALA A 230 -11.93 -6.84 -16.60
C ALA A 230 -10.73 -7.81 -16.49
N PHE A 231 -9.50 -7.27 -16.39
CA PHE A 231 -8.24 -8.02 -16.36
C PHE A 231 -7.31 -7.48 -15.29
N LEU A 232 -6.53 -8.36 -14.64
CA LEU A 232 -5.48 -7.91 -13.73
C LEU A 232 -4.26 -7.36 -14.44
N HIS A 233 -3.95 -7.87 -15.63
CA HIS A 233 -2.76 -7.48 -16.37
C HIS A 233 -3.04 -6.36 -17.38
N GLN A 234 -2.07 -5.45 -17.55
CA GLN A 234 -2.15 -4.28 -18.45
C GLN A 234 -2.36 -4.63 -19.91
N SER A 235 -2.02 -5.85 -20.35
CA SER A 235 -2.27 -6.32 -21.72
C SER A 235 -3.73 -6.66 -21.99
N ALA A 236 -4.61 -6.59 -21.00
CA ALA A 236 -6.01 -7.03 -21.07
C ALA A 236 -6.16 -8.46 -21.61
N LYS A 237 -5.26 -9.34 -21.21
CA LYS A 237 -5.32 -10.80 -21.42
C LYS A 237 -5.56 -11.50 -20.08
N PRO A 238 -6.17 -12.71 -20.08
CA PRO A 238 -6.17 -13.54 -18.89
C PRO A 238 -4.77 -13.70 -18.34
N LEU A 239 -4.59 -13.53 -17.02
CA LEU A 239 -3.25 -13.53 -16.42
C LEU A 239 -2.47 -14.82 -16.70
N ARG A 240 -3.16 -15.97 -16.81
CA ARG A 240 -2.54 -17.25 -17.15
C ARG A 240 -1.94 -17.30 -18.55
N ASP A 241 -2.44 -16.47 -19.47
CA ASP A 241 -2.05 -16.45 -20.89
C ASP A 241 -1.04 -15.34 -21.20
N VAL A 242 -0.60 -14.59 -20.18
CA VAL A 242 0.39 -13.52 -20.34
C VAL A 242 1.79 -14.12 -20.37
N ASP A 243 2.55 -13.82 -21.43
CA ASP A 243 3.98 -14.16 -21.53
C ASP A 243 4.79 -13.16 -20.69
N LEU A 244 5.07 -13.53 -19.46
CA LEU A 244 5.84 -12.73 -18.48
C LEU A 244 7.34 -12.99 -18.67
N LYS A 245 7.88 -12.82 -19.87
CA LYS A 245 9.33 -12.88 -20.07
C LYS A 245 10.00 -11.82 -19.22
N GLN A 246 11.03 -12.23 -18.47
CA GLN A 246 11.91 -11.26 -17.85
C GLN A 246 12.54 -10.44 -18.97
N PRO A 247 12.38 -9.11 -18.98
CA PRO A 247 13.08 -8.30 -19.96
C PRO A 247 14.58 -8.48 -19.72
N ASP A 248 15.32 -8.76 -20.78
CA ASP A 248 16.79 -8.78 -20.77
C ASP A 248 17.41 -7.41 -20.45
N ASP A 249 16.56 -6.42 -20.13
CA ASP A 249 16.96 -5.03 -20.01
C ASP A 249 16.81 -4.52 -18.58
N LEU A 250 17.93 -4.19 -17.95
CA LEU A 250 18.06 -3.60 -16.61
C LEU A 250 17.29 -2.27 -16.42
N PHE A 251 16.74 -1.69 -17.49
CA PHE A 251 16.02 -0.41 -17.46
C PHE A 251 14.50 -0.52 -17.35
N SER A 252 13.92 -1.70 -17.48
CA SER A 252 12.46 -1.91 -17.40
C SER A 252 11.92 -2.07 -15.98
N ALA A 253 12.76 -2.02 -14.96
CA ALA A 253 12.40 -2.15 -13.54
C ALA A 253 11.82 -0.84 -12.94
N GLY A 254 10.89 -0.21 -13.64
CA GLY A 254 10.17 0.96 -13.14
C GLY A 254 8.97 1.25 -14.02
N CYS A 255 7.86 1.65 -13.43
CA CYS A 255 6.74 2.17 -14.21
C CYS A 255 7.22 3.39 -15.02
N PRO A 256 7.25 3.35 -16.35
CA PRO A 256 7.80 4.43 -17.18
C PRO A 256 7.04 5.76 -17.04
N SER A 257 5.79 5.70 -16.59
CA SER A 257 4.92 6.88 -16.46
C SER A 257 4.85 7.45 -15.04
N GLY A 258 5.39 6.79 -14.02
CA GLY A 258 5.15 7.17 -12.62
C GLY A 258 3.69 7.07 -12.18
N GLU A 259 2.82 6.52 -13.02
CA GLU A 259 1.37 6.46 -12.81
C GLU A 259 0.91 5.16 -12.15
N CYS A 260 1.82 4.22 -11.90
CA CYS A 260 1.51 2.94 -11.27
C CYS A 260 0.95 3.04 -9.85
N PHE A 261 0.70 4.25 -9.35
CA PHE A 261 0.22 4.53 -7.99
C PHE A 261 -0.94 5.55 -7.95
N LEU A 262 -1.66 5.71 -9.06
CA LEU A 262 -2.87 6.53 -9.09
C LEU A 262 -4.09 5.76 -8.65
#